data_231ef4b6a00604d78d894476e3d431bf
#
_entry.id   231ef4b6a00604d78d894476e3d431bf
#
_cell.length_a   1.000
_cell.length_b   1.000
_cell.length_c   1.000
_cell.angle_alpha   90.00
_cell.angle_beta   90.00
_cell.angle_gamma   90.00
#
_symmetry.space_group_name_H-M   'P 1'
#
loop_
_entity.id
_entity.type
_entity.pdbx_description
1 polymer ?
#
loop_
_entity_poly.entity_id
_entity_poly.type
_entity_poly.pdbx_seq_one_letter_code
_entity_poly.pdbx_strand_id
1 'polypeptide(L)'
;MVFSGLEHMGEVPFDTVLIHGLVRDSQGRKMSKSLGNGIDPLEVIDKYGADALRFTLITGNAPGNDMRFYWERVEASRNFANKVWNASRFMLMNFEQAEEAGISIDNVTLDDLTPADKWILSKANTLAKDVTANMDKYELGIAVQKLYDFIWEEFCDWYIEMVKPRLYNNEDTTKAAAIWTLKTVLIQALKLLHPYMPFITCLLYTSDAADDSLRV
;
A
#
# COMPACT_ATOMS: atom_id res chain seq x y z
N MET A 1 -6.85 -5.28 -32.49
CA MET A 1 -5.50 -5.20 -31.87
C MET A 1 -4.59 -6.30 -32.41
N VAL A 2 -4.87 -7.60 -32.23
CA VAL A 2 -4.00 -8.71 -32.71
C VAL A 2 -3.75 -8.62 -34.22
N PHE A 3 -4.80 -8.50 -35.02
CA PHE A 3 -4.68 -8.36 -36.47
C PHE A 3 -3.82 -7.16 -36.91
N SER A 4 -4.07 -5.98 -36.29
CA SER A 4 -3.32 -4.77 -36.63
C SER A 4 -1.85 -4.86 -36.18
N GLY A 5 -1.57 -5.47 -35.01
CA GLY A 5 -0.21 -5.72 -34.55
C GLY A 5 0.54 -6.64 -35.51
N LEU A 6 -0.08 -7.76 -35.87
CA LEU A 6 0.54 -8.73 -36.77
C LEU A 6 0.80 -8.14 -38.15
N GLU A 7 -0.15 -7.37 -38.71
CA GLU A 7 -0.06 -6.78 -40.06
C GLU A 7 0.99 -5.67 -40.14
N HIS A 8 1.11 -4.82 -39.11
CA HIS A 8 2.00 -3.66 -39.14
C HIS A 8 3.36 -3.87 -38.45
N MET A 9 3.43 -4.76 -37.47
CA MET A 9 4.64 -4.98 -36.69
C MET A 9 5.25 -6.37 -36.93
N GLY A 10 4.51 -7.28 -37.58
CA GLY A 10 4.96 -8.67 -37.80
C GLY A 10 4.90 -9.56 -36.55
N GLU A 11 4.43 -9.02 -35.41
CA GLU A 11 4.40 -9.71 -34.12
C GLU A 11 3.05 -9.62 -33.45
N VAL A 12 2.74 -10.61 -32.62
CA VAL A 12 1.56 -10.55 -31.74
C VAL A 12 1.83 -9.55 -30.63
N PRO A 13 0.95 -8.54 -30.39
CA PRO A 13 1.24 -7.43 -29.48
C PRO A 13 1.20 -7.79 -27.99
N PHE A 14 0.77 -9.00 -27.63
CA PHE A 14 0.72 -9.48 -26.23
C PHE A 14 0.60 -11.00 -26.18
N ASP A 15 1.13 -11.61 -25.14
CA ASP A 15 1.10 -13.06 -24.90
C ASP A 15 -0.05 -13.46 -23.96
N THR A 16 -0.44 -12.55 -23.07
CA THR A 16 -1.42 -12.83 -22.02
C THR A 16 -2.63 -11.90 -22.12
N VAL A 17 -3.82 -12.48 -21.98
CA VAL A 17 -5.09 -11.75 -21.90
C VAL A 17 -5.74 -12.01 -20.54
N LEU A 18 -5.78 -10.98 -19.68
CA LEU A 18 -6.51 -11.05 -18.41
C LEU A 18 -7.94 -10.56 -18.60
N ILE A 19 -8.90 -11.45 -18.35
CA ILE A 19 -10.34 -11.11 -18.41
C ILE A 19 -10.79 -10.81 -16.97
N HIS A 20 -11.08 -9.53 -16.70
CA HIS A 20 -11.63 -9.10 -15.42
C HIS A 20 -13.16 -9.14 -15.41
N GLY A 21 -13.77 -9.19 -14.22
CA GLY A 21 -15.21 -9.07 -14.03
C GLY A 21 -15.75 -7.66 -14.28
N LEU A 22 -17.06 -7.54 -14.42
CA LEU A 22 -17.75 -6.25 -14.55
C LEU A 22 -18.04 -5.65 -13.18
N VAL A 23 -18.01 -4.33 -13.12
CA VAL A 23 -18.52 -3.59 -11.96
C VAL A 23 -20.04 -3.42 -12.13
N ARG A 24 -20.80 -3.90 -11.14
CA ARG A 24 -22.26 -3.85 -11.08
C ARG A 24 -22.70 -2.90 -9.97
N ASP A 25 -23.95 -2.46 -10.03
CA ASP A 25 -24.54 -1.68 -8.94
C ASP A 25 -24.70 -2.53 -7.64
N SER A 26 -25.11 -1.90 -6.55
CA SER A 26 -25.31 -2.57 -5.26
C SER A 26 -26.32 -3.72 -5.28
N GLN A 27 -27.26 -3.70 -6.25
CA GLN A 27 -28.25 -4.75 -6.47
C GLN A 27 -27.76 -5.86 -7.40
N GLY A 28 -26.53 -5.73 -7.95
CA GLY A 28 -25.95 -6.69 -8.87
C GLY A 28 -26.38 -6.51 -10.33
N ARG A 29 -27.07 -5.43 -10.69
CA ARG A 29 -27.50 -5.13 -12.04
C ARG A 29 -26.34 -4.53 -12.83
N LYS A 30 -26.29 -4.78 -14.14
CA LYS A 30 -25.37 -4.11 -15.04
C LYS A 30 -25.64 -2.61 -15.05
N MET A 31 -24.59 -1.80 -14.87
CA MET A 31 -24.71 -0.36 -14.97
C MET A 31 -24.96 0.07 -16.41
N SER A 32 -25.92 0.94 -16.63
CA SER A 32 -26.23 1.51 -17.95
C SER A 32 -26.81 2.91 -17.82
N LYS A 33 -26.60 3.74 -18.85
CA LYS A 33 -27.17 5.10 -18.93
C LYS A 33 -28.70 5.08 -18.92
N SER A 34 -29.31 4.07 -19.57
CA SER A 34 -30.77 3.92 -19.66
C SER A 34 -31.42 3.59 -18.31
N LEU A 35 -30.72 2.92 -17.42
CA LEU A 35 -31.21 2.59 -16.07
C LEU A 35 -30.88 3.68 -15.04
N GLY A 36 -30.07 4.66 -15.40
CA GLY A 36 -29.67 5.74 -14.47
C GLY A 36 -28.89 5.22 -13.23
N ASN A 37 -28.36 3.99 -13.28
CA ASN A 37 -27.64 3.35 -12.18
C ASN A 37 -26.12 3.39 -12.37
N GLY A 38 -25.63 4.16 -13.36
CA GLY A 38 -24.21 4.38 -13.58
C GLY A 38 -23.62 5.25 -12.46
N ILE A 39 -22.42 4.91 -12.04
CA ILE A 39 -21.64 5.70 -11.09
C ILE A 39 -20.57 6.42 -11.88
N ASP A 40 -20.52 7.74 -11.76
CA ASP A 40 -19.47 8.55 -12.37
C ASP A 40 -18.18 8.41 -11.55
N PRO A 41 -17.09 7.88 -12.15
CA PRO A 41 -15.81 7.79 -11.47
C PRO A 41 -15.27 9.14 -10.98
N LEU A 42 -15.56 10.24 -11.71
CA LEU A 42 -15.10 11.57 -11.32
C LEU A 42 -15.79 12.05 -10.05
N GLU A 43 -17.07 11.80 -9.89
CA GLU A 43 -17.80 12.09 -8.64
C GLU A 43 -17.21 11.32 -7.44
N VAL A 44 -16.84 10.06 -7.66
CA VAL A 44 -16.17 9.24 -6.62
C VAL A 44 -14.80 9.82 -6.27
N ILE A 45 -14.02 10.22 -7.28
CA ILE A 45 -12.69 10.81 -7.10
C ILE A 45 -12.77 12.13 -6.34
N ASP A 46 -13.70 13.00 -6.70
CA ASP A 46 -13.89 14.29 -6.03
C ASP A 46 -14.25 14.13 -4.55
N LYS A 47 -15.02 13.10 -4.22
CA LYS A 47 -15.49 12.86 -2.85
C LYS A 47 -14.52 12.07 -1.98
N TYR A 48 -13.83 11.08 -2.54
CA TYR A 48 -13.05 10.11 -1.76
C TYR A 48 -11.57 10.04 -2.17
N GLY A 49 -11.20 10.63 -3.31
CA GLY A 49 -9.86 10.56 -3.89
C GLY A 49 -9.67 9.39 -4.85
N ALA A 50 -8.74 9.57 -5.78
CA ALA A 50 -8.45 8.58 -6.82
C ALA A 50 -7.91 7.26 -6.28
N ASP A 51 -7.07 7.31 -5.25
CA ASP A 51 -6.50 6.11 -4.63
C ASP A 51 -7.57 5.25 -3.96
N ALA A 52 -8.57 5.86 -3.32
CA ALA A 52 -9.68 5.13 -2.71
C ALA A 52 -10.50 4.36 -3.75
N LEU A 53 -10.80 4.99 -4.90
CA LEU A 53 -11.49 4.33 -6.00
C LEU A 53 -10.66 3.18 -6.57
N ARG A 54 -9.36 3.43 -6.88
CA ARG A 54 -8.46 2.41 -7.43
C ARG A 54 -8.35 1.20 -6.52
N PHE A 55 -8.13 1.42 -5.24
CA PHE A 55 -8.00 0.38 -4.24
C PHE A 55 -9.29 -0.44 -4.11
N THR A 56 -10.44 0.24 -4.07
CA THR A 56 -11.77 -0.41 -4.01
C THR A 56 -12.01 -1.33 -5.21
N LEU A 57 -11.64 -0.90 -6.43
CA LEU A 57 -11.87 -1.68 -7.65
C LEU A 57 -11.03 -2.96 -7.71
N ILE A 58 -9.88 -2.99 -7.04
CA ILE A 58 -9.00 -4.17 -7.02
C ILE A 58 -9.27 -5.07 -5.82
N THR A 59 -9.61 -4.48 -4.66
CA THR A 59 -9.89 -5.23 -3.44
C THR A 59 -11.14 -6.09 -3.59
N GLY A 60 -11.01 -7.41 -3.37
CA GLY A 60 -12.12 -8.36 -3.49
C GLY A 60 -12.50 -8.70 -4.93
N ASN A 61 -11.69 -8.30 -5.91
CA ASN A 61 -11.87 -8.68 -7.30
C ASN A 61 -11.10 -9.98 -7.59
N ALA A 62 -11.82 -11.01 -8.03
CA ALA A 62 -11.21 -12.24 -8.53
C ALA A 62 -11.39 -12.30 -10.05
N PRO A 63 -10.39 -12.80 -10.81
CA PRO A 63 -10.49 -12.93 -12.25
C PRO A 63 -11.78 -13.63 -12.67
N GLY A 64 -12.50 -13.05 -13.64
CA GLY A 64 -13.74 -13.61 -14.19
C GLY A 64 -15.00 -13.41 -13.34
N ASN A 65 -14.91 -12.87 -12.13
CA ASN A 65 -16.06 -12.62 -11.27
C ASN A 65 -16.47 -11.15 -11.29
N ASP A 66 -17.77 -10.90 -11.40
CA ASP A 66 -18.30 -9.55 -11.30
C ASP A 66 -18.28 -9.06 -9.87
N MET A 67 -17.99 -7.76 -9.68
CA MET A 67 -18.03 -7.13 -8.37
C MET A 67 -19.23 -6.18 -8.25
N ARG A 68 -19.78 -6.08 -7.05
CA ARG A 68 -20.79 -5.06 -6.72
C ARG A 68 -20.11 -3.83 -6.12
N PHE A 69 -20.47 -2.68 -6.64
CA PHE A 69 -19.99 -1.40 -6.10
C PHE A 69 -20.82 -0.97 -4.91
N TYR A 70 -20.13 -0.64 -3.80
CA TYR A 70 -20.71 -0.09 -2.59
C TYR A 70 -19.92 1.14 -2.17
N TRP A 71 -20.63 2.22 -1.83
CA TRP A 71 -19.99 3.46 -1.36
C TRP A 71 -19.22 3.27 -0.06
N GLU A 72 -19.71 2.40 0.81
CA GLU A 72 -19.08 2.06 2.09
C GLU A 72 -17.69 1.41 1.88
N ARG A 73 -17.48 0.69 0.78
CA ARG A 73 -16.17 0.14 0.43
C ARG A 73 -15.20 1.23 0.00
N VAL A 74 -15.66 2.24 -0.73
CA VAL A 74 -14.82 3.38 -1.13
C VAL A 74 -14.42 4.18 0.11
N GLU A 75 -15.36 4.40 1.03
CA GLU A 75 -15.08 5.06 2.30
C GLU A 75 -14.07 4.28 3.15
N ALA A 76 -14.20 2.95 3.24
CA ALA A 76 -13.23 2.10 3.91
C ALA A 76 -11.84 2.21 3.27
N SER A 77 -11.75 2.25 1.94
CA SER A 77 -10.49 2.44 1.21
C SER A 77 -9.86 3.82 1.48
N ARG A 78 -10.67 4.88 1.59
CA ARG A 78 -10.20 6.21 2.02
C ARG A 78 -9.68 6.18 3.46
N ASN A 79 -10.38 5.49 4.35
CA ASN A 79 -9.93 5.36 5.74
C ASN A 79 -8.62 4.59 5.85
N PHE A 80 -8.41 3.60 4.98
CA PHE A 80 -7.11 2.93 4.86
C PHE A 80 -6.00 3.90 4.40
N ALA A 81 -6.26 4.72 3.38
CA ALA A 81 -5.31 5.76 2.96
C ALA A 81 -4.96 6.71 4.12
N ASN A 82 -5.96 7.15 4.89
CA ASN A 82 -5.75 7.99 6.07
C ASN A 82 -4.92 7.28 7.15
N LYS A 83 -5.10 5.96 7.33
CA LYS A 83 -4.27 5.19 8.28
C LYS A 83 -2.81 5.12 7.84
N VAL A 84 -2.56 4.89 6.55
CA VAL A 84 -1.21 4.93 5.96
C VAL A 84 -0.57 6.31 6.15
N TRP A 85 -1.31 7.38 5.87
CA TRP A 85 -0.87 8.76 6.08
C TRP A 85 -0.48 9.04 7.54
N ASN A 86 -1.34 8.66 8.48
CA ASN A 86 -1.09 8.87 9.90
C ASN A 86 0.10 8.05 10.42
N ALA A 87 0.27 6.82 9.95
CA ALA A 87 1.43 5.99 10.28
C ALA A 87 2.74 6.61 9.76
N SER A 88 2.73 7.13 8.53
CA SER A 88 3.88 7.82 7.93
C SER A 88 4.21 9.11 8.69
N ARG A 89 3.19 9.91 9.02
CA ARG A 89 3.38 11.12 9.82
C ARG A 89 3.93 10.81 11.21
N PHE A 90 3.43 9.76 11.85
CA PHE A 90 3.95 9.31 13.14
C PHE A 90 5.44 8.93 13.05
N MET A 91 5.82 8.20 12.01
CA MET A 91 7.22 7.82 11.78
C MET A 91 8.10 9.05 11.56
N LEU A 92 7.70 9.99 10.70
CA LEU A 92 8.46 11.20 10.39
C LEU A 92 8.69 12.06 11.66
N MET A 93 7.64 12.29 12.46
CA MET A 93 7.77 13.05 13.70
C MET A 93 8.76 12.41 14.69
N ASN A 94 8.77 11.07 14.80
CA ASN A 94 9.72 10.38 15.67
C ASN A 94 11.13 10.38 15.09
N PHE A 95 11.27 10.38 13.76
CA PHE A 95 12.55 10.52 13.09
C PHE A 95 13.16 11.91 13.34
N GLU A 96 12.41 12.98 13.10
CA GLU A 96 12.83 14.37 13.39
C GLU A 96 13.26 14.56 14.86
N GLN A 97 12.47 14.05 15.79
CA GLN A 97 12.81 14.11 17.22
C GLN A 97 14.10 13.36 17.57
N ALA A 98 14.38 12.25 16.88
CA ALA A 98 15.61 11.50 17.08
C ALA A 98 16.83 12.24 16.52
N GLU A 99 16.70 12.87 15.36
CA GLU A 99 17.75 13.71 14.77
C GLU A 99 18.08 14.91 15.70
N GLU A 100 17.04 15.59 16.20
CA GLU A 100 17.21 16.70 17.18
C GLU A 100 17.91 16.23 18.46
N ALA A 101 17.65 14.98 18.89
CA ALA A 101 18.30 14.36 20.04
C ALA A 101 19.71 13.79 19.73
N GLY A 102 20.19 13.90 18.49
CA GLY A 102 21.49 13.37 18.07
C GLY A 102 21.55 11.84 17.95
N ILE A 103 20.40 11.19 17.82
CA ILE A 103 20.30 9.73 17.67
C ILE A 103 20.39 9.40 16.18
N SER A 104 21.54 8.85 15.73
CA SER A 104 21.71 8.39 14.35
C SER A 104 21.22 6.95 14.18
N ILE A 105 20.57 6.71 13.05
CA ILE A 105 20.13 5.36 12.63
C ILE A 105 21.10 4.70 11.65
N ASP A 106 22.16 5.38 11.20
CA ASP A 106 23.05 4.92 10.12
C ASP A 106 23.87 3.69 10.50
N ASN A 107 24.15 3.52 11.80
CA ASN A 107 24.98 2.45 12.31
C ASN A 107 24.19 1.28 12.91
N VAL A 108 22.87 1.22 12.70
CA VAL A 108 22.03 0.13 13.22
C VAL A 108 22.37 -1.17 12.49
N THR A 109 22.68 -2.20 13.25
CA THR A 109 23.00 -3.54 12.79
C THR A 109 21.92 -4.55 13.19
N LEU A 110 21.96 -5.76 12.63
CA LEU A 110 21.02 -6.82 12.98
C LEU A 110 21.08 -7.26 14.45
N ASP A 111 22.22 -7.02 15.11
CA ASP A 111 22.42 -7.37 16.52
C ASP A 111 21.72 -6.38 17.47
N ASP A 112 21.52 -5.15 17.02
CA ASP A 112 20.81 -4.11 17.76
C ASP A 112 19.29 -4.29 17.77
N LEU A 113 18.78 -5.14 16.88
CA LEU A 113 17.35 -5.38 16.69
C LEU A 113 16.76 -6.25 17.80
N THR A 114 15.70 -5.76 18.41
CA THR A 114 14.90 -6.53 19.36
C THR A 114 14.09 -7.65 18.67
N PRO A 115 13.55 -8.63 19.40
CA PRO A 115 12.68 -9.66 18.83
C PRO A 115 11.48 -9.10 18.06
N ALA A 116 10.90 -7.95 18.51
CA ALA A 116 9.80 -7.29 17.82
C ALA A 116 10.23 -6.71 16.46
N ASP A 117 11.42 -6.11 16.40
CA ASP A 117 11.99 -5.57 15.15
C ASP A 117 12.24 -6.71 14.14
N LYS A 118 12.87 -7.78 14.60
CA LYS A 118 13.14 -8.97 13.77
C LYS A 118 11.85 -9.63 13.29
N TRP A 119 10.81 -9.66 14.11
CA TRP A 119 9.51 -10.20 13.75
C TRP A 119 8.87 -9.40 12.61
N ILE A 120 8.75 -8.07 12.72
CA ILE A 120 8.09 -7.27 11.69
C ILE A 120 8.88 -7.25 10.39
N LEU A 121 10.22 -7.25 10.43
CA LEU A 121 11.06 -7.36 9.25
C LEU A 121 10.88 -8.70 8.53
N SER A 122 10.79 -9.79 9.29
CA SER A 122 10.51 -11.11 8.73
C SER A 122 9.14 -11.16 8.05
N LYS A 123 8.12 -10.55 8.68
CA LYS A 123 6.78 -10.41 8.11
C LYS A 123 6.78 -9.58 6.83
N ALA A 124 7.48 -8.44 6.80
CA ALA A 124 7.61 -7.60 5.63
C ALA A 124 8.30 -8.32 4.46
N ASN A 125 9.34 -9.10 4.74
CA ASN A 125 10.01 -9.90 3.72
C ASN A 125 9.11 -11.02 3.16
N THR A 126 8.32 -11.67 4.02
CA THR A 126 7.34 -12.67 3.60
C THR A 126 6.26 -12.02 2.73
N LEU A 127 5.73 -10.87 3.16
CA LEU A 127 4.78 -10.09 2.40
C LEU A 127 5.29 -9.75 1.01
N ALA A 128 6.54 -9.27 0.89
CA ALA A 128 7.13 -8.91 -0.40
C ALA A 128 7.17 -10.10 -1.37
N LYS A 129 7.57 -11.28 -0.89
CA LYS A 129 7.56 -12.52 -1.69
C LYS A 129 6.15 -12.91 -2.10
N ASP A 130 5.21 -12.87 -1.17
CA ASP A 130 3.83 -13.28 -1.40
C ASP A 130 3.11 -12.33 -2.38
N VAL A 131 3.27 -11.02 -2.19
CA VAL A 131 2.68 -10.02 -3.09
C VAL A 131 3.23 -10.19 -4.51
N THR A 132 4.55 -10.31 -4.65
CA THR A 132 5.17 -10.54 -5.97
C THR A 132 4.65 -11.80 -6.62
N ALA A 133 4.62 -12.92 -5.90
CA ALA A 133 4.14 -14.20 -6.44
C ALA A 133 2.66 -14.18 -6.84
N ASN A 134 1.80 -13.44 -6.11
CA ASN A 134 0.40 -13.28 -6.49
C ASN A 134 0.24 -12.33 -7.69
N MET A 135 1.04 -11.26 -7.77
CA MET A 135 1.03 -10.36 -8.93
C MET A 135 1.46 -11.08 -10.20
N ASP A 136 2.50 -11.91 -10.15
CA ASP A 136 2.95 -12.73 -11.29
C ASP A 136 1.88 -13.70 -11.79
N LYS A 137 0.96 -14.11 -10.91
CA LYS A 137 -0.20 -14.95 -11.25
C LYS A 137 -1.46 -14.16 -11.61
N TYR A 138 -1.36 -12.82 -11.65
CA TYR A 138 -2.52 -11.93 -11.85
C TYR A 138 -3.60 -12.03 -10.76
N GLU A 139 -3.24 -12.51 -9.57
CA GLU A 139 -4.10 -12.59 -8.38
C GLU A 139 -4.08 -11.26 -7.60
N LEU A 140 -4.40 -10.15 -8.29
CA LEU A 140 -4.22 -8.79 -7.77
C LEU A 140 -5.04 -8.52 -6.50
N GLY A 141 -6.26 -9.09 -6.42
CA GLY A 141 -7.12 -8.96 -5.25
C GLY A 141 -6.52 -9.62 -4.00
N ILE A 142 -5.84 -10.77 -4.17
CA ILE A 142 -5.17 -11.48 -3.07
C ILE A 142 -3.92 -10.70 -2.64
N ALA A 143 -3.15 -10.20 -3.59
CA ALA A 143 -1.95 -9.40 -3.31
C ALA A 143 -2.30 -8.15 -2.48
N VAL A 144 -3.32 -7.41 -2.90
CA VAL A 144 -3.73 -6.19 -2.21
C VAL A 144 -4.34 -6.46 -0.83
N GLN A 145 -5.05 -7.58 -0.65
CA GLN A 145 -5.59 -7.95 0.65
C GLN A 145 -4.46 -8.25 1.67
N LYS A 146 -3.43 -8.98 1.25
CA LYS A 146 -2.25 -9.24 2.10
C LYS A 146 -1.53 -7.93 2.49
N LEU A 147 -1.44 -6.97 1.57
CA LEU A 147 -0.89 -5.65 1.85
C LEU A 147 -1.73 -4.90 2.89
N TYR A 148 -3.06 -4.93 2.73
CA TYR A 148 -3.99 -4.30 3.67
C TYR A 148 -3.83 -4.88 5.06
N ASP A 149 -3.89 -6.21 5.20
CA ASP A 149 -3.80 -6.91 6.49
C ASP A 149 -2.47 -6.63 7.19
N PHE A 150 -1.36 -6.68 6.44
CA PHE A 150 -0.04 -6.37 6.99
C PHE A 150 0.06 -4.94 7.48
N ILE A 151 -0.34 -3.95 6.66
CA ILE A 151 -0.21 -2.54 7.03
C ILE A 151 -1.15 -2.20 8.19
N TRP A 152 -2.39 -2.66 8.11
CA TRP A 152 -3.39 -2.32 9.13
C TRP A 152 -3.12 -3.01 10.45
N GLU A 153 -3.01 -4.33 10.44
CA GLU A 153 -2.95 -5.14 11.65
C GLU A 153 -1.50 -5.26 12.17
N GLU A 154 -0.61 -5.85 11.35
CA GLU A 154 0.73 -6.21 11.85
C GLU A 154 1.61 -4.99 12.08
N PHE A 155 1.61 -4.03 11.14
CA PHE A 155 2.44 -2.83 11.27
C PHE A 155 1.81 -1.78 12.18
N CYS A 156 0.57 -1.32 11.88
CA CYS A 156 -0.04 -0.22 12.62
C CYS A 156 -0.55 -0.64 14.00
N ASP A 157 -1.33 -1.74 14.10
CA ASP A 157 -1.98 -2.09 15.35
C ASP A 157 -1.05 -2.83 16.32
N TRP A 158 -0.06 -3.59 15.80
CA TRP A 158 0.88 -4.29 16.64
C TRP A 158 2.24 -3.63 16.75
N TYR A 159 2.97 -3.51 15.64
CA TYR A 159 4.38 -3.10 15.74
C TYR A 159 4.53 -1.66 16.23
N ILE A 160 3.76 -0.70 15.69
CA ILE A 160 3.80 0.70 16.16
C ILE A 160 3.50 0.78 17.67
N GLU A 161 2.49 0.06 18.16
CA GLU A 161 2.18 0.06 19.58
C GLU A 161 3.28 -0.56 20.45
N MET A 162 3.91 -1.63 19.98
CA MET A 162 5.03 -2.28 20.69
C MET A 162 6.25 -1.35 20.83
N VAL A 163 6.52 -0.49 19.85
CA VAL A 163 7.72 0.36 19.87
C VAL A 163 7.51 1.71 20.53
N LYS A 164 6.27 2.17 20.75
CA LYS A 164 5.97 3.46 21.38
C LYS A 164 6.74 3.68 22.69
N PRO A 165 6.81 2.73 23.65
CA PRO A 165 7.57 2.93 24.88
C PRO A 165 9.06 3.26 24.64
N ARG A 166 9.66 2.64 23.61
CA ARG A 166 11.07 2.87 23.21
C ARG A 166 11.23 4.23 22.54
N LEU A 167 10.26 4.65 21.75
CA LEU A 167 10.29 5.94 21.03
C LEU A 167 10.16 7.14 21.99
N TYR A 168 9.37 7.00 23.04
CA TYR A 168 9.12 8.08 24.01
C TYR A 168 10.19 8.17 25.11
N ASN A 169 11.07 7.18 25.22
CA ASN A 169 12.18 7.18 26.16
C ASN A 169 13.50 7.50 25.46
N ASN A 170 14.05 8.69 25.69
CA ASN A 170 15.32 9.11 25.08
C ASN A 170 16.55 8.37 25.64
N GLU A 171 16.42 7.70 26.77
CA GLU A 171 17.50 6.91 27.39
C GLU A 171 17.47 5.43 26.88
N ASP A 172 16.48 5.04 26.09
CA ASP A 172 16.39 3.68 25.57
C ASP A 172 17.44 3.46 24.48
N THR A 173 18.40 2.61 24.75
CA THR A 173 19.51 2.29 23.85
C THR A 173 19.05 1.62 22.54
N THR A 174 17.83 1.09 22.52
CA THR A 174 17.25 0.42 21.34
C THR A 174 16.37 1.35 20.49
N LYS A 175 16.26 2.64 20.84
CA LYS A 175 15.44 3.63 20.15
C LYS A 175 15.85 3.78 18.67
N ALA A 176 17.16 3.86 18.41
CA ALA A 176 17.69 3.95 17.03
C ALA A 176 17.23 2.76 16.18
N ALA A 177 17.32 1.54 16.72
CA ALA A 177 16.88 0.31 16.05
C ALA A 177 15.37 0.32 15.77
N ALA A 178 14.56 0.83 16.71
CA ALA A 178 13.10 0.96 16.50
C ALA A 178 12.77 1.92 15.36
N ILE A 179 13.42 3.07 15.28
CA ILE A 179 13.19 4.08 14.24
C ILE A 179 13.67 3.56 12.88
N TRP A 180 14.84 2.95 12.82
CA TRP A 180 15.36 2.33 11.62
C TRP A 180 14.40 1.26 11.07
N THR A 181 13.87 0.41 11.95
CA THR A 181 12.93 -0.65 11.56
C THR A 181 11.61 -0.08 11.10
N LEU A 182 11.05 0.93 11.79
CA LEU A 182 9.84 1.64 11.36
C LEU A 182 9.99 2.21 9.96
N LYS A 183 11.09 2.93 9.70
CA LYS A 183 11.41 3.52 8.40
C LYS A 183 11.53 2.46 7.33
N THR A 184 12.33 1.42 7.57
CA THR A 184 12.59 0.35 6.59
C THR A 184 11.30 -0.39 6.20
N VAL A 185 10.49 -0.79 7.18
CA VAL A 185 9.24 -1.53 6.95
C VAL A 185 8.20 -0.66 6.26
N LEU A 186 8.05 0.61 6.68
CA LEU A 186 7.10 1.52 6.05
C LEU A 186 7.45 1.79 4.59
N ILE A 187 8.71 2.10 4.28
CA ILE A 187 9.16 2.33 2.90
C ILE A 187 8.90 1.09 2.03
N GLN A 188 9.21 -0.10 2.53
CA GLN A 188 8.95 -1.34 1.81
C GLN A 188 7.45 -1.53 1.57
N ALA A 189 6.60 -1.30 2.57
CA ALA A 189 5.15 -1.38 2.44
C ALA A 189 4.60 -0.36 1.44
N LEU A 190 5.08 0.88 1.45
CA LEU A 190 4.69 1.93 0.50
C LEU A 190 5.10 1.58 -0.94
N LYS A 191 6.29 1.00 -1.15
CA LYS A 191 6.72 0.53 -2.47
C LYS A 191 5.81 -0.57 -3.01
N LEU A 192 5.42 -1.53 -2.16
CA LEU A 192 4.49 -2.60 -2.55
C LEU A 192 3.06 -2.09 -2.77
N LEU A 193 2.65 -1.04 -2.05
CA LEU A 193 1.34 -0.42 -2.19
C LEU A 193 1.22 0.50 -3.41
N HIS A 194 2.35 1.01 -3.93
CA HIS A 194 2.38 2.02 -5.00
C HIS A 194 1.58 1.65 -6.26
N PRO A 195 1.60 0.42 -6.79
CA PRO A 195 0.78 0.06 -7.95
C PRO A 195 -0.73 0.26 -7.75
N TYR A 196 -1.19 0.16 -6.51
CA TYR A 196 -2.60 0.25 -6.14
C TYR A 196 -3.03 1.65 -5.74
N MET A 197 -2.18 2.38 -4.99
CA MET A 197 -2.45 3.72 -4.44
C MET A 197 -1.29 4.68 -4.78
N PRO A 198 -1.09 5.02 -6.07
CA PRO A 198 0.09 5.75 -6.51
C PRO A 198 0.17 7.17 -5.99
N PHE A 199 -0.96 7.86 -5.77
CA PHE A 199 -0.94 9.29 -5.42
C PHE A 199 -0.47 9.52 -3.99
N ILE A 200 -1.04 8.81 -3.01
CA ILE A 200 -0.64 8.95 -1.61
C ILE A 200 0.78 8.42 -1.39
N THR A 201 1.13 7.30 -1.99
CA THR A 201 2.48 6.72 -1.82
C THR A 201 3.54 7.59 -2.48
N CYS A 202 3.25 8.19 -3.65
CA CYS A 202 4.15 9.15 -4.29
C CYS A 202 4.38 10.38 -3.40
N LEU A 203 3.31 10.94 -2.83
CA LEU A 203 3.41 12.09 -1.93
C LEU A 203 4.26 11.77 -0.70
N LEU A 204 4.04 10.63 -0.07
CA LEU A 204 4.81 10.19 1.10
C LEU A 204 6.27 9.89 0.76
N TYR A 205 6.52 9.29 -0.42
CA TYR A 205 7.87 9.00 -0.89
C TYR A 205 8.64 10.25 -1.29
N THR A 206 7.99 11.26 -1.88
CA THR A 206 8.63 12.52 -2.27
C THR A 206 8.85 13.47 -1.10
N SER A 207 8.01 13.49 -0.09
CA SER A 207 8.26 14.24 1.14
C SER A 207 9.43 13.67 1.94
N ASP A 208 9.64 12.35 1.88
CA ASP A 208 10.79 11.65 2.45
C ASP A 208 12.04 11.76 1.56
N ALA A 209 11.85 11.97 0.23
CA ALA A 209 12.95 12.16 -0.74
C ALA A 209 13.46 13.62 -0.82
N ALA A 210 12.77 14.58 -0.20
CA ALA A 210 13.29 15.92 0.00
C ALA A 210 14.42 15.94 1.04
N ASP A 211 14.49 14.90 1.86
CA ASP A 211 15.63 14.60 2.72
C ASP A 211 16.64 13.75 1.91
N ASP A 212 17.79 14.33 1.57
CA ASP A 212 18.84 13.77 0.69
C ASP A 212 19.39 12.40 1.16
N SER A 213 18.96 11.92 2.33
CA SER A 213 19.37 10.64 2.94
C SER A 213 18.68 9.40 2.34
N LEU A 214 17.68 9.55 1.47
CA LEU A 214 16.95 8.45 0.83
C LEU A 214 17.30 8.22 -0.65
N ARG A 215 18.27 8.96 -1.19
CA ARG A 215 18.82 8.72 -2.51
C ARG A 215 19.89 7.61 -2.44
N VAL A 216 19.47 6.36 -2.44
CA VAL A 216 20.28 5.21 -2.86
C VAL A 216 19.48 4.36 -3.80
#